data_795631177ef1b4ad4900d12532cb27ee
#
_entry.id   795631177ef1b4ad4900d12532cb27ee
#
_cell.length_a   1.000
_cell.length_b   1.000
_cell.length_c   1.000
_cell.angle_alpha   90.00
_cell.angle_beta   90.00
_cell.angle_gamma   90.00
#
_symmetry.space_group_name_H-M   'P 1'
#
loop_
_entity.id
_entity.type
_entity.pdbx_description
1 polymer ?
#
loop_
_entity_poly.entity_id
_entity_poly.type
_entity_poly.pdbx_seq_one_letter_code
_entity_poly.pdbx_strand_id
1 'polypeptide(L)'
;MKYYSTNHEAPLADLHKAVVKGLAEDRGLYMPEEIHRLPKAFFDDMPTMRFQDIAYNVASAFFGDDIDLDGLQDLVYDTLSFDCPIVKVEENIYALELFHGPTLAFKDVGARFMARLLRYFLNTDASSSKPNTVNVLVATSGDTGSAVANGFLGVEGIHVYVLYPKGKVSPIQECQFTTLGQNITAIEVDGVFDDCQRLVKSAFMDEELNKHLKLTSANSINVARFLPQAFYYFNAVARLLALTDVHSPLTNHHSPLTNHHSPLTKSHSPTTTHHSPIVMCVPSGNFGNICAALFGHQMGLPVSRFIAANNANDVFYKYLQTGQY
;
A
#
# COMPACT_ATOMS: atom_id res chain seq x y z
N MET A 1 6.79 -15.71 4.02
CA MET A 1 7.47 -15.06 2.86
C MET A 1 8.85 -14.56 3.27
N LYS A 2 9.86 -14.52 2.35
CA LYS A 2 11.18 -13.93 2.61
C LYS A 2 11.35 -12.61 1.88
N TYR A 3 12.20 -11.76 2.42
CA TYR A 3 12.47 -10.42 1.90
C TYR A 3 13.98 -10.26 1.68
N TYR A 4 14.38 -9.86 0.48
CA TYR A 4 15.76 -9.54 0.15
C TYR A 4 16.03 -8.03 0.23
N SER A 5 17.29 -7.65 0.38
CA SER A 5 17.72 -6.25 0.27
C SER A 5 18.00 -5.89 -1.19
N THR A 6 17.58 -4.70 -1.61
CA THR A 6 17.88 -4.19 -2.98
C THR A 6 19.37 -4.02 -3.25
N ASN A 7 20.22 -3.95 -2.22
CA ASN A 7 21.67 -3.93 -2.36
C ASN A 7 22.29 -5.33 -2.41
N HIS A 8 21.52 -6.39 -2.08
CA HIS A 8 21.91 -7.79 -2.12
C HIS A 8 23.09 -8.20 -1.24
N GLU A 9 23.50 -7.37 -0.27
CA GLU A 9 24.61 -7.67 0.66
C GLU A 9 24.11 -8.09 2.05
N ALA A 10 22.83 -7.80 2.38
CA ALA A 10 22.23 -8.22 3.64
C ALA A 10 21.60 -9.63 3.52
N PRO A 11 21.53 -10.40 4.63
CA PRO A 11 20.82 -11.67 4.64
C PRO A 11 19.32 -11.49 4.44
N LEU A 12 18.65 -12.54 3.93
CA LEU A 12 17.19 -12.58 3.82
C LEU A 12 16.54 -12.33 5.18
N ALA A 13 15.47 -11.58 5.18
CA ALA A 13 14.67 -11.26 6.35
C ALA A 13 13.29 -11.96 6.28
N ASP A 14 12.68 -12.19 7.44
CA ASP A 14 11.24 -12.45 7.55
C ASP A 14 10.44 -11.15 7.55
N LEU A 15 9.12 -11.24 7.53
CA LEU A 15 8.23 -10.10 7.55
C LEU A 15 8.44 -9.22 8.79
N HIS A 16 8.53 -9.84 9.97
CA HIS A 16 8.71 -9.12 11.23
C HIS A 16 9.96 -8.23 11.18
N LYS A 17 11.12 -8.80 10.79
CA LYS A 17 12.37 -8.06 10.67
C LYS A 17 12.27 -6.96 9.62
N ALA A 18 11.70 -7.24 8.45
CA ALA A 18 11.57 -6.27 7.36
C ALA A 18 10.72 -5.06 7.76
N VAL A 19 9.62 -5.29 8.50
CA VAL A 19 8.71 -4.24 8.98
C VAL A 19 9.32 -3.45 10.13
N VAL A 20 9.86 -4.15 11.14
CA VAL A 20 10.39 -3.48 12.35
C VAL A 20 11.66 -2.70 12.05
N LYS A 21 12.57 -3.21 11.22
CA LYS A 21 13.78 -2.48 10.82
C LYS A 21 13.54 -1.43 9.75
N GLY A 22 12.66 -1.69 8.78
CA GLY A 22 12.34 -0.81 7.68
C GLY A 22 13.43 -0.73 6.59
N LEU A 23 14.71 -0.85 6.96
CA LEU A 23 15.87 -0.92 6.08
C LEU A 23 16.74 -2.12 6.44
N ALA A 24 17.35 -2.72 5.43
CA ALA A 24 18.33 -3.79 5.62
C ALA A 24 19.64 -3.25 6.20
N GLU A 25 20.50 -4.17 6.67
CA GLU A 25 21.80 -3.85 7.27
C GLU A 25 22.75 -3.14 6.29
N ASP A 26 22.63 -3.45 5.01
CA ASP A 26 23.37 -2.84 3.90
C ASP A 26 22.71 -1.53 3.38
N ARG A 27 21.67 -1.04 4.07
CA ARG A 27 20.88 0.14 3.74
C ARG A 27 19.99 0.01 2.50
N GLY A 28 19.87 -1.21 1.93
CA GLY A 28 18.93 -1.51 0.87
C GLY A 28 17.49 -1.57 1.39
N LEU A 29 16.53 -1.46 0.48
CA LEU A 29 15.11 -1.64 0.78
C LEU A 29 14.80 -3.14 0.86
N TYR A 30 13.94 -3.51 1.80
CA TYR A 30 13.37 -4.85 1.80
C TYR A 30 12.32 -5.00 0.72
N MET A 31 12.46 -6.03 -0.10
CA MET A 31 11.52 -6.39 -1.16
C MET A 31 11.15 -7.87 -1.04
N PRO A 32 9.90 -8.27 -1.33
CA PRO A 32 9.52 -9.68 -1.31
C PRO A 32 10.35 -10.46 -2.33
N GLU A 33 10.87 -11.64 -1.92
CA GLU A 33 11.67 -12.50 -2.78
C GLU A 33 10.84 -13.10 -3.92
N GLU A 34 9.57 -13.38 -3.64
CA GLU A 34 8.60 -13.88 -4.61
C GLU A 34 7.32 -13.05 -4.60
N ILE A 35 6.70 -12.93 -5.76
CA ILE A 35 5.39 -12.31 -5.94
C ILE A 35 4.44 -13.36 -6.48
N HIS A 36 3.56 -13.87 -5.61
CA HIS A 36 2.62 -14.91 -5.98
C HIS A 36 1.50 -14.36 -6.86
N ARG A 37 1.23 -15.04 -7.98
CA ARG A 37 0.06 -14.72 -8.81
C ARG A 37 -1.22 -15.15 -8.12
N LEU A 38 -2.22 -14.29 -8.15
CA LEU A 38 -3.54 -14.64 -7.68
C LEU A 38 -4.25 -15.59 -8.66
N PRO A 39 -5.08 -16.50 -8.16
CA PRO A 39 -5.76 -17.48 -8.99
C PRO A 39 -6.78 -16.82 -9.92
N LYS A 40 -7.04 -17.44 -11.08
CA LYS A 40 -8.03 -16.93 -12.05
C LYS A 40 -9.40 -16.70 -11.42
N ALA A 41 -9.85 -17.61 -10.56
CA ALA A 41 -11.12 -17.49 -9.86
C ALA A 41 -11.28 -16.18 -9.08
N PHE A 42 -10.19 -15.71 -8.44
CA PHE A 42 -10.21 -14.40 -7.77
C PHE A 42 -10.53 -13.25 -8.74
N PHE A 43 -9.93 -13.24 -9.94
CA PHE A 43 -10.19 -12.20 -10.94
C PHE A 43 -11.59 -12.31 -11.54
N ASP A 44 -12.13 -13.51 -11.67
CA ASP A 44 -13.49 -13.74 -12.15
C ASP A 44 -14.53 -13.22 -11.13
N ASP A 45 -14.29 -13.38 -9.83
CA ASP A 45 -15.19 -12.99 -8.74
C ASP A 45 -14.99 -11.53 -8.27
N MET A 46 -13.78 -10.96 -8.46
CA MET A 46 -13.36 -9.65 -7.96
C MET A 46 -14.35 -8.50 -8.26
N PRO A 47 -15.02 -8.43 -9.45
CA PRO A 47 -15.97 -7.37 -9.76
C PRO A 47 -17.17 -7.28 -8.79
N THR A 48 -17.53 -8.38 -8.14
CA THR A 48 -18.66 -8.47 -7.20
C THR A 48 -18.24 -8.39 -5.73
N MET A 49 -16.94 -8.48 -5.45
CA MET A 49 -16.40 -8.46 -4.07
C MET A 49 -16.44 -7.06 -3.47
N ARG A 50 -16.53 -6.99 -2.13
CA ARG A 50 -16.30 -5.74 -1.39
C ARG A 50 -14.82 -5.38 -1.41
N PHE A 51 -14.49 -4.10 -1.21
CA PHE A 51 -13.12 -3.61 -1.19
C PHE A 51 -12.26 -4.35 -0.15
N GLN A 52 -12.79 -4.55 1.05
CA GLN A 52 -12.07 -5.26 2.12
C GLN A 52 -11.78 -6.73 1.75
N ASP A 53 -12.72 -7.40 1.07
CA ASP A 53 -12.55 -8.81 0.64
C ASP A 53 -11.48 -8.91 -0.45
N ILE A 54 -11.46 -7.98 -1.39
CA ILE A 54 -10.41 -7.86 -2.40
C ILE A 54 -9.06 -7.65 -1.72
N ALA A 55 -8.98 -6.68 -0.81
CA ALA A 55 -7.77 -6.34 -0.09
C ALA A 55 -7.25 -7.49 0.77
N TYR A 56 -8.14 -8.27 1.41
CA TYR A 56 -7.78 -9.46 2.17
C TYR A 56 -7.12 -10.53 1.29
N ASN A 57 -7.67 -10.81 0.11
CA ASN A 57 -7.05 -11.77 -0.82
C ASN A 57 -5.66 -11.29 -1.28
N VAL A 58 -5.50 -10.01 -1.59
CA VAL A 58 -4.21 -9.43 -1.97
C VAL A 58 -3.23 -9.46 -0.79
N ALA A 59 -3.69 -9.10 0.42
CA ALA A 59 -2.89 -9.15 1.64
C ALA A 59 -2.44 -10.57 1.98
N SER A 60 -3.31 -11.57 1.78
CA SER A 60 -2.98 -12.98 2.02
C SER A 60 -1.83 -13.46 1.14
N ALA A 61 -1.72 -12.97 -0.09
CA ALA A 61 -0.60 -13.30 -0.97
C ALA A 61 0.73 -12.68 -0.53
N PHE A 62 0.72 -11.57 0.23
CA PHE A 62 1.93 -10.93 0.75
C PHE A 62 2.27 -11.32 2.19
N PHE A 63 1.28 -11.59 3.02
CA PHE A 63 1.43 -11.67 4.46
C PHE A 63 0.87 -12.96 5.08
N GLY A 64 0.14 -13.77 4.32
CA GLY A 64 -0.59 -14.93 4.83
C GLY A 64 0.30 -16.06 5.37
N ASP A 65 1.58 -16.12 4.99
CA ASP A 65 2.53 -17.08 5.56
C ASP A 65 3.07 -16.66 6.94
N ASP A 66 2.96 -15.37 7.28
CA ASP A 66 3.57 -14.78 8.47
C ASP A 66 2.54 -14.32 9.51
N ILE A 67 1.26 -14.22 9.13
CA ILE A 67 0.15 -13.73 9.95
C ILE A 67 -1.00 -14.74 9.87
N ASP A 68 -1.59 -15.09 11.01
CA ASP A 68 -2.76 -15.95 11.01
C ASP A 68 -3.95 -15.31 10.26
N LEU A 69 -4.84 -16.13 9.74
CA LEU A 69 -5.91 -15.68 8.84
C LEU A 69 -6.87 -14.69 9.49
N ASP A 70 -7.23 -14.93 10.75
CA ASP A 70 -8.16 -14.08 11.49
C ASP A 70 -7.50 -12.72 11.81
N GLY A 71 -6.26 -12.74 12.30
CA GLY A 71 -5.47 -11.54 12.55
C GLY A 71 -5.24 -10.70 11.30
N LEU A 72 -4.98 -11.34 10.15
CA LEU A 72 -4.82 -10.64 8.87
C LEU A 72 -6.14 -10.03 8.40
N GLN A 73 -7.26 -10.72 8.58
CA GLN A 73 -8.58 -10.19 8.23
C GLN A 73 -8.91 -8.96 9.07
N ASP A 74 -8.78 -9.05 10.39
CA ASP A 74 -9.01 -7.93 11.30
C ASP A 74 -8.15 -6.71 10.94
N LEU A 75 -6.86 -6.95 10.65
CA LEU A 75 -5.91 -5.92 10.27
C LEU A 75 -6.33 -5.20 8.98
N VAL A 76 -6.73 -5.94 7.95
CA VAL A 76 -7.17 -5.37 6.66
C VAL A 76 -8.48 -4.61 6.81
N TYR A 77 -9.46 -5.18 7.51
CA TYR A 77 -10.78 -4.57 7.65
C TYR A 77 -10.73 -3.30 8.51
N ASP A 78 -9.95 -3.27 9.59
CA ASP A 78 -9.75 -2.05 10.38
C ASP A 78 -8.95 -1.00 9.59
N THR A 79 -7.99 -1.41 8.75
CA THR A 79 -7.27 -0.48 7.87
C THR A 79 -8.21 0.23 6.91
N LEU A 80 -9.12 -0.50 6.27
CA LEU A 80 -10.00 -0.02 5.20
C LEU A 80 -11.40 0.34 5.73
N SER A 81 -11.46 1.25 6.70
CA SER A 81 -12.72 1.80 7.21
C SER A 81 -13.32 2.91 6.32
N PHE A 82 -12.71 3.22 5.19
CA PHE A 82 -13.13 4.17 4.17
C PHE A 82 -12.97 3.55 2.78
N ASP A 83 -13.69 4.09 1.81
CA ASP A 83 -13.65 3.60 0.42
C ASP A 83 -12.59 4.33 -0.42
N CYS A 84 -12.22 3.71 -1.55
CA CYS A 84 -11.40 4.29 -2.60
C CYS A 84 -12.17 4.12 -3.93
N PRO A 85 -13.18 4.96 -4.18
CA PRO A 85 -14.06 4.80 -5.33
C PRO A 85 -13.37 5.22 -6.63
N ILE A 86 -13.90 4.72 -7.75
CA ILE A 86 -13.63 5.28 -9.06
C ILE A 86 -14.78 6.21 -9.46
N VAL A 87 -14.46 7.37 -10.00
CA VAL A 87 -15.43 8.34 -10.48
C VAL A 87 -15.19 8.59 -11.97
N LYS A 88 -16.25 8.49 -12.77
CA LYS A 88 -16.17 8.78 -14.19
C LYS A 88 -15.95 10.29 -14.40
N VAL A 89 -14.88 10.65 -15.11
CA VAL A 89 -14.54 12.05 -15.45
C VAL A 89 -15.02 12.37 -16.85
N GLU A 90 -14.67 11.51 -17.81
CA GLU A 90 -15.07 11.60 -19.21
C GLU A 90 -15.33 10.20 -19.77
N GLU A 91 -15.65 10.09 -21.04
CA GLU A 91 -15.80 8.79 -21.68
C GLU A 91 -14.47 8.03 -21.62
N ASN A 92 -14.51 6.82 -21.04
CA ASN A 92 -13.34 5.95 -20.83
C ASN A 92 -12.23 6.53 -19.93
N ILE A 93 -12.49 7.65 -19.21
CA ILE A 93 -11.56 8.23 -18.24
C ILE A 93 -12.21 8.23 -16.87
N TYR A 94 -11.52 7.62 -15.91
CA TYR A 94 -11.96 7.49 -14.52
C TYR A 94 -10.87 8.00 -13.58
N ALA A 95 -11.28 8.68 -12.51
CA ALA A 95 -10.42 9.03 -11.39
C ALA A 95 -10.57 8.01 -10.28
N LEU A 96 -9.46 7.44 -9.81
CA LEU A 96 -9.41 6.71 -8.55
C LEU A 96 -9.23 7.74 -7.43
N GLU A 97 -10.27 7.95 -6.63
CA GLU A 97 -10.25 8.91 -5.53
C GLU A 97 -9.65 8.28 -4.27
N LEU A 98 -8.52 8.81 -3.82
CA LEU A 98 -7.76 8.29 -2.67
C LEU A 98 -7.72 9.27 -1.49
N PHE A 99 -8.68 10.21 -1.45
CA PHE A 99 -8.77 11.26 -0.45
C PHE A 99 -9.96 11.10 0.52
N HIS A 100 -10.51 9.89 0.65
CA HIS A 100 -11.63 9.60 1.56
C HIS A 100 -11.17 9.09 2.94
N GLY A 101 -9.87 8.91 3.14
CA GLY A 101 -9.30 8.54 4.42
C GLY A 101 -9.18 9.72 5.39
N PRO A 102 -8.79 9.47 6.65
CA PRO A 102 -8.82 10.46 7.73
C PRO A 102 -7.91 11.67 7.50
N THR A 103 -6.84 11.56 6.72
CA THR A 103 -5.96 12.69 6.41
C THR A 103 -6.10 13.19 4.96
N LEU A 104 -7.09 12.68 4.24
CA LEU A 104 -7.39 13.02 2.85
C LEU A 104 -6.22 12.74 1.89
N ALA A 105 -5.42 11.74 2.21
CA ALA A 105 -4.24 11.36 1.45
C ALA A 105 -4.23 9.85 1.14
N PHE A 106 -3.77 9.47 -0.05
CA PHE A 106 -3.62 8.06 -0.44
C PHE A 106 -2.73 7.25 0.52
N LYS A 107 -1.90 7.95 1.29
CA LYS A 107 -0.98 7.37 2.26
C LYS A 107 -1.67 6.79 3.50
N ASP A 108 -2.94 7.13 3.73
CA ASP A 108 -3.73 6.62 4.85
C ASP A 108 -3.78 5.09 4.86
N VAL A 109 -3.98 4.47 3.69
CA VAL A 109 -4.02 3.00 3.58
C VAL A 109 -2.74 2.36 4.12
N GLY A 110 -1.58 2.77 3.61
CA GLY A 110 -0.31 2.19 4.04
C GLY A 110 0.07 2.54 5.48
N ALA A 111 -0.26 3.76 5.95
CA ALA A 111 0.04 4.17 7.32
C ALA A 111 -0.79 3.40 8.36
N ARG A 112 -2.09 3.26 8.11
CA ARG A 112 -3.00 2.51 8.96
C ARG A 112 -2.66 1.02 8.97
N PHE A 113 -2.36 0.43 7.81
CA PHE A 113 -1.94 -0.97 7.73
C PHE A 113 -0.67 -1.23 8.55
N MET A 114 0.37 -0.41 8.37
CA MET A 114 1.61 -0.56 9.13
C MET A 114 1.39 -0.45 10.65
N ALA A 115 0.55 0.49 11.09
CA ALA A 115 0.25 0.68 12.50
C ALA A 115 -0.37 -0.59 13.14
N ARG A 116 -1.33 -1.21 12.43
CA ARG A 116 -2.00 -2.42 12.86
C ARG A 116 -1.07 -3.63 12.84
N LEU A 117 -0.25 -3.72 11.80
CA LEU A 117 0.74 -4.79 11.67
C LEU A 117 1.81 -4.73 12.77
N LEU A 118 2.33 -3.54 13.08
CA LEU A 118 3.25 -3.37 14.20
C LEU A 118 2.60 -3.72 15.55
N ARG A 119 1.34 -3.33 15.77
CA ARG A 119 0.60 -3.73 16.96
C ARG A 119 0.43 -5.25 17.05
N TYR A 120 0.11 -5.90 15.93
CA TYR A 120 0.01 -7.36 15.86
C TYR A 120 1.32 -8.02 16.32
N PHE A 121 2.46 -7.57 15.81
CA PHE A 121 3.76 -8.09 16.22
C PHE A 121 4.08 -7.82 17.69
N LEU A 122 3.75 -6.64 18.22
CA LEU A 122 3.95 -6.34 19.64
C LEU A 122 3.15 -7.25 20.55
N ASN A 123 1.94 -7.62 20.13
CA ASN A 123 1.08 -8.53 20.91
C ASN A 123 1.56 -9.99 20.84
N THR A 124 2.12 -10.42 19.72
CA THR A 124 2.66 -11.78 19.56
C THR A 124 4.04 -11.95 20.23
N ASP A 125 4.84 -10.89 20.32
CA ASP A 125 6.15 -10.89 21.01
C ASP A 125 6.06 -10.75 22.53
N ALA A 126 4.88 -10.76 23.12
CA ALA A 126 4.62 -10.50 24.55
C ALA A 126 5.26 -11.50 25.54
N SER A 127 6.16 -12.38 25.09
CA SER A 127 6.99 -13.24 25.94
C SER A 127 8.06 -12.49 26.76
N SER A 128 8.28 -11.19 26.51
CA SER A 128 9.22 -10.37 27.28
C SER A 128 8.50 -9.57 28.36
N SER A 129 8.93 -9.73 29.61
CA SER A 129 8.41 -9.07 30.82
C SER A 129 8.62 -7.55 30.91
N LYS A 130 9.00 -6.88 29.80
CA LYS A 130 9.16 -5.43 29.72
C LYS A 130 8.16 -4.85 28.71
N PRO A 131 7.56 -3.67 28.98
CA PRO A 131 6.74 -2.99 28.00
C PRO A 131 7.59 -2.72 26.73
N ASN A 132 7.20 -3.38 25.65
CA ASN A 132 7.92 -3.38 24.38
C ASN A 132 7.48 -2.15 23.56
N THR A 133 7.80 -0.93 24.04
CA THR A 133 7.44 0.29 23.30
C THR A 133 8.33 0.42 22.07
N VAL A 134 7.71 0.53 20.91
CA VAL A 134 8.36 0.85 19.64
C VAL A 134 8.22 2.34 19.37
N ASN A 135 9.32 2.98 19.02
CA ASN A 135 9.37 4.39 18.69
C ASN A 135 9.49 4.56 17.18
N VAL A 136 8.45 5.11 16.60
CA VAL A 136 8.36 5.36 15.15
C VAL A 136 8.89 6.76 14.86
N LEU A 137 9.94 6.85 14.05
CA LEU A 137 10.49 8.13 13.61
C LEU A 137 10.06 8.40 12.16
N VAL A 138 9.56 9.59 11.90
CA VAL A 138 9.19 10.02 10.56
C VAL A 138 9.62 11.47 10.32
N ALA A 139 10.39 11.70 9.24
CA ALA A 139 10.59 13.03 8.69
C ALA A 139 9.51 13.32 7.66
N THR A 140 8.92 14.52 7.70
CA THR A 140 7.83 14.88 6.79
C THR A 140 7.96 16.28 6.25
N SER A 141 7.45 16.46 5.01
CA SER A 141 7.17 17.78 4.42
C SER A 141 5.65 18.04 4.31
N GLY A 142 4.81 17.19 4.97
CA GLY A 142 3.36 17.34 4.99
C GLY A 142 2.61 16.01 5.14
N ASP A 143 2.01 15.51 4.09
CA ASP A 143 1.04 14.42 4.07
C ASP A 143 1.53 13.07 4.64
N THR A 144 2.82 12.77 4.54
CA THR A 144 3.39 11.56 5.15
C THR A 144 3.29 11.60 6.66
N GLY A 145 3.67 12.72 7.28
CA GLY A 145 3.57 12.91 8.74
C GLY A 145 2.14 12.87 9.21
N SER A 146 1.24 13.53 8.48
CA SER A 146 -0.21 13.52 8.77
C SER A 146 -0.77 12.10 8.76
N ALA A 147 -0.51 11.33 7.70
CA ALA A 147 -1.01 9.96 7.57
C ALA A 147 -0.42 9.02 8.64
N VAL A 148 0.88 9.14 8.94
CA VAL A 148 1.54 8.34 9.98
C VAL A 148 0.99 8.70 11.35
N ALA A 149 0.98 9.99 11.72
CA ALA A 149 0.48 10.43 13.02
C ALA A 149 -0.97 9.97 13.25
N ASN A 150 -1.84 10.13 12.27
CA ASN A 150 -3.24 9.72 12.38
C ASN A 150 -3.38 8.19 12.38
N GLY A 151 -2.67 7.48 11.50
CA GLY A 151 -2.74 6.02 11.41
C GLY A 151 -2.28 5.30 12.68
N PHE A 152 -1.34 5.90 13.43
CA PHE A 152 -0.77 5.37 14.67
C PHE A 152 -1.39 5.97 15.94
N LEU A 153 -2.31 6.94 15.83
CA LEU A 153 -2.92 7.59 16.99
C LEU A 153 -3.62 6.57 17.89
N GLY A 154 -3.27 6.59 19.19
CA GLY A 154 -3.84 5.71 20.19
C GLY A 154 -3.44 4.23 20.08
N VAL A 155 -2.49 3.87 19.22
CA VAL A 155 -2.00 2.49 19.12
C VAL A 155 -1.10 2.19 20.30
N GLU A 156 -1.53 1.25 21.14
CA GLU A 156 -0.84 0.86 22.36
C GLU A 156 0.54 0.25 22.06
N GLY A 157 1.53 0.59 22.88
CA GLY A 157 2.91 0.12 22.71
C GLY A 157 3.71 0.84 21.62
N ILE A 158 3.13 1.83 20.96
CA ILE A 158 3.82 2.61 19.91
C ILE A 158 3.82 4.09 20.27
N HIS A 159 4.98 4.73 20.14
CA HIS A 159 5.12 6.19 20.21
C HIS A 159 5.66 6.72 18.88
N VAL A 160 5.11 7.82 18.39
CA VAL A 160 5.46 8.40 17.08
C VAL A 160 6.08 9.79 17.27
N TYR A 161 7.23 9.99 16.67
CA TYR A 161 7.91 11.28 16.60
C TYR A 161 7.89 11.76 15.13
N VAL A 162 7.20 12.88 14.90
CA VAL A 162 7.08 13.50 13.58
C VAL A 162 7.99 14.73 13.53
N LEU A 163 9.07 14.64 12.77
CA LEU A 163 10.00 15.74 12.55
C LEU A 163 9.60 16.51 11.29
N TYR A 164 9.38 17.81 11.41
CA TYR A 164 8.97 18.65 10.29
C TYR A 164 9.70 20.00 10.27
N PRO A 165 9.96 20.58 9.07
CA PRO A 165 10.70 21.84 8.97
C PRO A 165 9.80 23.03 9.27
N LYS A 166 10.29 23.94 10.12
CA LYS A 166 9.60 25.14 10.57
C LYS A 166 9.10 26.00 9.41
N GLY A 167 7.78 26.27 9.40
CA GLY A 167 7.14 27.12 8.38
C GLY A 167 7.26 26.62 6.94
N LYS A 168 7.57 25.33 6.72
CA LYS A 168 7.69 24.70 5.39
C LYS A 168 6.61 23.67 5.10
N VAL A 169 5.71 23.43 6.04
CA VAL A 169 4.54 22.56 5.89
C VAL A 169 3.31 23.43 5.76
N SER A 170 2.32 23.01 4.97
CA SER A 170 1.07 23.77 4.89
C SER A 170 0.34 23.75 6.24
N PRO A 171 -0.34 24.85 6.66
CA PRO A 171 -0.99 24.92 7.97
C PRO A 171 -1.99 23.79 8.22
N ILE A 172 -2.72 23.37 7.19
CA ILE A 172 -3.68 22.27 7.30
C ILE A 172 -2.98 20.96 7.62
N GLN A 173 -1.90 20.63 6.90
CA GLN A 173 -1.15 19.40 7.14
C GLN A 173 -0.40 19.43 8.48
N GLU A 174 0.13 20.60 8.87
CA GLU A 174 0.77 20.76 10.16
C GLU A 174 -0.20 20.50 11.32
N CYS A 175 -1.41 21.05 11.26
CA CYS A 175 -2.47 20.78 12.25
C CYS A 175 -2.82 19.28 12.35
N GLN A 176 -2.75 18.52 11.27
CA GLN A 176 -3.10 17.09 11.25
C GLN A 176 -2.17 16.21 12.10
N PHE A 177 -1.00 16.69 12.52
CA PHE A 177 -0.09 15.93 13.40
C PHE A 177 0.35 16.71 14.66
N THR A 178 0.26 18.03 14.69
CA THR A 178 0.66 18.81 15.86
C THR A 178 -0.41 18.88 16.94
N THR A 179 -1.67 18.67 16.61
CA THR A 179 -2.81 18.81 17.53
C THR A 179 -3.28 17.50 18.14
N LEU A 180 -2.70 16.35 17.76
CA LEU A 180 -3.21 15.03 18.16
C LEU A 180 -2.88 14.68 19.62
N GLY A 181 -1.67 14.97 20.11
CA GLY A 181 -1.24 14.56 21.45
C GLY A 181 -1.17 13.03 21.61
N GLN A 182 -1.50 12.53 22.79
CA GLN A 182 -1.44 11.12 23.18
C GLN A 182 -0.04 10.52 22.91
N ASN A 183 0.05 9.51 22.08
CA ASN A 183 1.29 8.84 21.68
C ASN A 183 1.99 9.51 20.48
N ILE A 184 1.57 10.71 20.07
CA ILE A 184 2.15 11.44 18.94
C ILE A 184 2.89 12.68 19.47
N THR A 185 4.15 12.81 19.11
CA THR A 185 4.99 13.98 19.40
C THR A 185 5.46 14.61 18.10
N ALA A 186 5.05 15.84 17.86
CA ALA A 186 5.55 16.64 16.74
C ALA A 186 6.76 17.46 17.15
N ILE A 187 7.83 17.42 16.36
CA ILE A 187 9.09 18.12 16.60
C ILE A 187 9.35 19.09 15.45
N GLU A 188 9.23 20.39 15.74
CA GLU A 188 9.55 21.43 14.78
C GLU A 188 11.08 21.61 14.70
N VAL A 189 11.63 21.51 13.50
CA VAL A 189 13.06 21.65 13.23
C VAL A 189 13.31 22.97 12.52
N ASP A 190 14.19 23.79 13.09
CA ASP A 190 14.65 25.02 12.44
C ASP A 190 15.63 24.68 11.31
N GLY A 191 15.07 24.39 10.12
CA GLY A 191 15.82 23.90 8.97
C GLY A 191 14.93 23.61 7.77
N VAL A 192 15.38 22.68 6.94
CA VAL A 192 14.66 22.18 5.77
C VAL A 192 14.31 20.68 5.92
N PHE A 193 13.55 20.13 5.00
CA PHE A 193 13.14 18.71 5.04
C PHE A 193 14.33 17.75 5.12
N ASP A 194 15.42 18.07 4.43
CA ASP A 194 16.64 17.24 4.45
C ASP A 194 17.31 17.23 5.84
N ASP A 195 17.18 18.31 6.63
CA ASP A 195 17.65 18.32 8.01
C ASP A 195 16.84 17.39 8.89
N CYS A 196 15.51 17.36 8.71
CA CYS A 196 14.65 16.40 9.40
C CYS A 196 15.03 14.96 9.06
N GLN A 197 15.26 14.66 7.78
CA GLN A 197 15.70 13.34 7.34
C GLN A 197 17.07 12.97 7.91
N ARG A 198 18.01 13.94 7.95
CA ARG A 198 19.34 13.71 8.50
C ARG A 198 19.28 13.40 10.00
N LEU A 199 18.43 14.10 10.77
CA LEU A 199 18.21 13.82 12.19
C LEU A 199 17.64 12.42 12.41
N VAL A 200 16.63 12.02 11.64
CA VAL A 200 16.08 10.65 11.70
C VAL A 200 17.14 9.61 11.38
N LYS A 201 17.93 9.81 10.31
CA LYS A 201 19.04 8.90 9.97
C LYS A 201 20.09 8.83 11.08
N SER A 202 20.43 9.98 11.69
CA SER A 202 21.39 10.03 12.79
C SER A 202 20.89 9.25 14.01
N ALA A 203 19.59 9.35 14.35
CA ALA A 203 19.01 8.58 15.44
C ALA A 203 19.10 7.06 15.20
N PHE A 204 18.90 6.59 13.96
CA PHE A 204 19.07 5.18 13.61
C PHE A 204 20.53 4.70 13.68
N MET A 205 21.49 5.60 13.53
CA MET A 205 22.93 5.32 13.59
C MET A 205 23.52 5.48 15.00
N ASP A 206 22.78 6.06 15.93
CA ASP A 206 23.22 6.30 17.29
C ASP A 206 23.10 5.00 18.12
N GLU A 207 24.25 4.38 18.39
CA GLU A 207 24.32 3.12 19.14
C GLU A 207 23.81 3.28 20.58
N GLU A 208 24.06 4.41 21.24
CA GLU A 208 23.63 4.65 22.61
C GLU A 208 22.11 4.78 22.69
N LEU A 209 21.52 5.54 21.76
CA LEU A 209 20.06 5.66 21.65
C LEU A 209 19.40 4.31 21.39
N ASN A 210 19.96 3.52 20.47
CA ASN A 210 19.42 2.21 20.08
C ASN A 210 19.56 1.11 21.16
N LYS A 211 20.44 1.30 22.17
CA LYS A 211 20.46 0.44 23.37
C LYS A 211 19.23 0.64 24.27
N HIS A 212 18.67 1.84 24.27
CA HIS A 212 17.57 2.22 25.16
C HIS A 212 16.21 2.23 24.49
N LEU A 213 16.15 2.48 23.18
CA LEU A 213 14.92 2.63 22.40
C LEU A 213 14.88 1.63 21.25
N LYS A 214 13.72 1.01 21.04
CA LYS A 214 13.44 0.27 19.80
C LYS A 214 12.95 1.29 18.77
N LEU A 215 13.76 1.58 17.77
CA LEU A 215 13.44 2.53 16.72
C LEU A 215 12.96 1.81 15.45
N THR A 216 11.93 2.34 14.82
CA THR A 216 11.52 1.98 13.46
C THR A 216 11.15 3.23 12.66
N SER A 217 11.14 3.09 11.34
CA SER A 217 10.77 4.17 10.43
C SER A 217 9.45 3.86 9.73
N ALA A 218 8.51 4.81 9.78
CA ALA A 218 7.28 4.74 9.02
C ALA A 218 7.37 5.46 7.66
N ASN A 219 8.54 5.57 7.07
CA ASN A 219 8.73 6.13 5.75
C ASN A 219 8.11 5.23 4.66
N SER A 220 7.82 5.81 3.50
CA SER A 220 7.20 5.13 2.36
C SER A 220 8.01 3.96 1.78
N ILE A 221 9.25 3.81 2.22
CA ILE A 221 10.18 2.73 1.84
C ILE A 221 9.95 1.43 2.61
N ASN A 222 9.17 1.45 3.71
CA ASN A 222 8.87 0.26 4.50
C ASN A 222 7.85 -0.62 3.76
N VAL A 223 8.10 -1.95 3.71
CA VAL A 223 7.21 -2.91 3.04
C VAL A 223 5.77 -2.85 3.55
N ALA A 224 5.58 -2.62 4.85
CA ALA A 224 4.26 -2.46 5.46
C ALA A 224 3.55 -1.16 5.03
N ARG A 225 4.26 -0.23 4.39
CA ARG A 225 3.73 1.03 3.88
C ARG A 225 3.36 0.95 2.40
N PHE A 226 4.23 0.39 1.56
CA PHE A 226 3.96 0.42 0.12
C PHE A 226 3.17 -0.79 -0.38
N LEU A 227 3.39 -2.02 0.12
CA LEU A 227 2.65 -3.19 -0.36
C LEU A 227 1.12 -3.05 -0.23
N PRO A 228 0.55 -2.55 0.89
CA PRO A 228 -0.90 -2.38 1.03
C PRO A 228 -1.51 -1.38 0.04
N GLN A 229 -0.71 -0.53 -0.57
CA GLN A 229 -1.20 0.37 -1.60
C GLN A 229 -1.65 -0.37 -2.88
N ALA A 230 -1.28 -1.63 -3.04
CA ALA A 230 -1.83 -2.47 -4.10
C ALA A 230 -3.35 -2.64 -3.97
N PHE A 231 -3.91 -2.62 -2.77
CA PHE A 231 -5.32 -2.89 -2.50
C PHE A 231 -6.27 -2.00 -3.31
N TYR A 232 -6.03 -0.71 -3.33
CA TYR A 232 -6.91 0.21 -4.05
C TYR A 232 -6.77 0.11 -5.58
N TYR A 233 -5.66 -0.39 -6.11
CA TYR A 233 -5.55 -0.67 -7.54
C TYR A 233 -6.37 -1.88 -7.95
N PHE A 234 -6.36 -2.95 -7.14
CA PHE A 234 -7.24 -4.09 -7.35
C PHE A 234 -8.72 -3.68 -7.26
N ASN A 235 -9.09 -2.87 -6.26
CA ASN A 235 -10.44 -2.36 -6.14
C ASN A 235 -10.84 -1.52 -7.36
N ALA A 236 -9.97 -0.62 -7.84
CA ALA A 236 -10.24 0.20 -9.02
C ALA A 236 -10.51 -0.66 -10.25
N VAL A 237 -9.70 -1.68 -10.52
CA VAL A 237 -9.91 -2.60 -11.64
C VAL A 237 -11.20 -3.40 -11.46
N ALA A 238 -11.49 -3.88 -10.25
CA ALA A 238 -12.74 -4.57 -9.93
C ALA A 238 -13.96 -3.72 -10.30
N ARG A 239 -13.97 -2.45 -9.88
CA ARG A 239 -15.07 -1.52 -10.20
C ARG A 239 -15.17 -1.20 -11.69
N LEU A 240 -14.05 -1.06 -12.39
CA LEU A 240 -14.04 -0.86 -13.85
C LEU A 240 -14.62 -2.06 -14.59
N LEU A 241 -14.24 -3.27 -14.21
CA LEU A 241 -14.76 -4.49 -14.81
C LEU A 241 -16.27 -4.63 -14.56
N ALA A 242 -16.74 -4.37 -13.33
CA ALA A 242 -18.15 -4.37 -13.00
C ALA A 242 -18.99 -3.40 -13.86
N LEU A 243 -18.43 -2.22 -14.20
CA LEU A 243 -19.10 -1.25 -15.07
C LEU A 243 -19.18 -1.72 -16.52
N THR A 244 -18.20 -2.46 -17.00
CA THR A 244 -18.17 -2.96 -18.40
C THR A 244 -19.06 -4.18 -18.60
N ASP A 245 -19.20 -5.05 -17.60
CA ASP A 245 -20.07 -6.23 -17.66
C ASP A 245 -21.56 -5.85 -17.70
N VAL A 246 -21.96 -4.79 -17.05
CA VAL A 246 -23.35 -4.27 -17.06
C VAL A 246 -23.76 -3.75 -18.45
N HIS A 247 -22.79 -3.36 -19.30
CA HIS A 247 -23.05 -2.82 -20.63
C HIS A 247 -22.98 -3.88 -21.74
N SER A 248 -22.69 -5.15 -21.44
CA SER A 248 -22.85 -6.24 -22.41
C SER A 248 -24.35 -6.50 -22.59
N PRO A 249 -24.91 -6.26 -23.80
CA PRO A 249 -26.33 -6.52 -24.00
C PRO A 249 -26.57 -8.02 -23.82
N LEU A 250 -27.43 -8.37 -22.86
CA LEU A 250 -28.05 -9.68 -22.79
C LEU A 250 -28.81 -9.89 -24.13
N THR A 251 -28.20 -10.56 -25.08
CA THR A 251 -28.89 -11.02 -26.25
C THR A 251 -29.86 -12.13 -25.81
N ASN A 252 -31.08 -11.71 -25.42
CA ASN A 252 -32.20 -12.60 -25.24
C ASN A 252 -32.57 -13.19 -26.62
N HIS A 253 -31.93 -14.29 -27.00
CA HIS A 253 -32.43 -15.13 -28.04
C HIS A 253 -33.63 -15.92 -27.51
N HIS A 254 -34.82 -15.34 -27.63
CA HIS A 254 -36.05 -16.10 -27.68
C HIS A 254 -36.10 -16.78 -29.05
N SER A 255 -35.69 -18.04 -29.10
CA SER A 255 -36.02 -18.92 -30.22
C SER A 255 -37.22 -19.75 -29.85
N PRO A 256 -38.22 -19.92 -30.77
CA PRO A 256 -39.36 -20.76 -30.52
C PRO A 256 -38.96 -22.25 -30.52
N LEU A 257 -39.58 -22.99 -29.63
CA LEU A 257 -39.43 -24.45 -29.46
C LEU A 257 -39.71 -25.19 -30.74
N THR A 258 -38.71 -25.87 -31.30
CA THR A 258 -38.91 -27.04 -32.19
C THR A 258 -38.10 -28.21 -31.64
N ASN A 259 -38.82 -29.28 -31.27
CA ASN A 259 -38.27 -30.54 -30.79
C ASN A 259 -37.50 -31.25 -31.89
N HIS A 260 -36.19 -31.43 -31.75
CA HIS A 260 -35.46 -32.54 -32.38
C HIS A 260 -34.34 -33.01 -31.44
N HIS A 261 -34.41 -34.30 -31.10
CA HIS A 261 -33.41 -35.03 -30.35
C HIS A 261 -32.17 -35.23 -31.23
N SER A 262 -31.02 -34.74 -30.74
CA SER A 262 -29.66 -35.19 -31.13
C SER A 262 -28.67 -34.95 -30.01
N PRO A 263 -27.65 -35.82 -29.80
CA PRO A 263 -26.83 -35.83 -28.60
C PRO A 263 -25.88 -34.65 -28.56
N LEU A 264 -25.86 -33.98 -27.40
CA LEU A 264 -25.06 -32.83 -27.06
C LEU A 264 -23.58 -33.18 -26.91
N THR A 265 -22.74 -32.77 -27.85
CA THR A 265 -21.33 -32.46 -27.60
C THR A 265 -21.25 -31.00 -27.20
N LYS A 266 -21.06 -30.73 -25.90
CA LYS A 266 -20.82 -29.39 -25.40
C LYS A 266 -19.38 -28.99 -25.75
N SER A 267 -19.18 -28.29 -26.85
CA SER A 267 -17.97 -27.49 -27.06
C SER A 267 -18.15 -26.16 -26.30
N HIS A 268 -17.52 -26.05 -25.16
CA HIS A 268 -17.36 -24.77 -24.52
C HIS A 268 -16.28 -23.99 -25.29
N SER A 269 -16.69 -23.12 -26.20
CA SER A 269 -15.81 -22.07 -26.70
C SER A 269 -15.61 -21.06 -25.56
N PRO A 270 -14.37 -20.72 -25.17
CA PRO A 270 -14.16 -19.67 -24.22
C PRO A 270 -14.60 -18.34 -24.85
N THR A 271 -15.65 -17.74 -24.32
CA THR A 271 -16.03 -16.36 -24.62
C THR A 271 -14.89 -15.48 -24.09
N THR A 272 -13.95 -15.12 -24.95
CA THR A 272 -12.97 -14.06 -24.66
C THR A 272 -13.73 -12.74 -24.67
N THR A 273 -14.13 -12.28 -23.48
CA THR A 273 -14.59 -10.90 -23.28
C THR A 273 -13.39 -10.01 -23.55
N HIS A 274 -13.36 -9.36 -24.71
CA HIS A 274 -12.36 -8.35 -25.05
C HIS A 274 -12.67 -7.08 -24.27
N HIS A 275 -12.19 -7.01 -23.01
CA HIS A 275 -12.16 -5.76 -22.29
C HIS A 275 -11.12 -4.82 -22.93
N SER A 276 -11.47 -3.54 -23.06
CA SER A 276 -10.51 -2.52 -23.50
C SER A 276 -9.29 -2.50 -22.55
N PRO A 277 -8.06 -2.34 -23.09
CA PRO A 277 -6.86 -2.37 -22.27
C PRO A 277 -6.88 -1.25 -21.22
N ILE A 278 -6.68 -1.60 -19.93
CA ILE A 278 -6.62 -0.65 -18.84
C ILE A 278 -5.25 0.01 -18.83
N VAL A 279 -5.22 1.34 -18.81
CA VAL A 279 -4.02 2.16 -18.63
C VAL A 279 -4.14 2.90 -17.30
N MET A 280 -3.13 2.82 -16.44
CA MET A 280 -3.09 3.54 -15.18
C MET A 280 -2.11 4.70 -15.25
N CYS A 281 -2.61 5.94 -15.05
CA CYS A 281 -1.78 7.12 -14.88
C CYS A 281 -1.62 7.40 -13.39
N VAL A 282 -0.38 7.36 -12.90
CA VAL A 282 -0.08 7.47 -11.46
C VAL A 282 0.84 8.66 -11.23
N PRO A 283 0.35 9.77 -10.66
CA PRO A 283 1.20 10.85 -10.15
C PRO A 283 2.08 10.32 -9.02
N SER A 284 3.39 10.39 -9.18
CA SER A 284 4.33 9.75 -8.27
C SER A 284 5.54 10.64 -8.01
N GLY A 285 5.87 10.87 -6.73
CA GLY A 285 7.12 11.50 -6.29
C GLY A 285 8.11 10.45 -5.78
N ASN A 286 7.74 9.73 -4.72
CA ASN A 286 8.59 8.70 -4.10
C ASN A 286 8.37 7.29 -4.68
N PHE A 287 7.53 7.14 -5.68
CA PHE A 287 7.23 5.91 -6.43
C PHE A 287 6.67 4.73 -5.63
N GLY A 288 6.41 4.86 -4.32
CA GLY A 288 5.81 3.80 -3.51
C GLY A 288 4.44 3.35 -4.03
N ASN A 289 3.60 4.30 -4.43
CA ASN A 289 2.27 4.02 -4.97
C ASN A 289 2.31 3.29 -6.33
N ILE A 290 3.12 3.76 -7.29
CA ILE A 290 3.24 3.08 -8.58
C ILE A 290 3.96 1.73 -8.44
N CYS A 291 4.92 1.62 -7.53
CA CYS A 291 5.57 0.36 -7.20
C CYS A 291 4.53 -0.69 -6.73
N ALA A 292 3.61 -0.30 -5.85
CA ALA A 292 2.51 -1.16 -5.42
C ALA A 292 1.61 -1.60 -6.60
N ALA A 293 1.36 -0.72 -7.56
CA ALA A 293 0.61 -1.06 -8.77
C ALA A 293 1.37 -2.07 -9.66
N LEU A 294 2.70 -1.93 -9.75
CA LEU A 294 3.55 -2.89 -10.47
C LEU A 294 3.58 -4.26 -9.78
N PHE A 295 3.58 -4.33 -8.45
CA PHE A 295 3.39 -5.59 -7.73
C PHE A 295 2.03 -6.21 -8.06
N GLY A 296 0.96 -5.41 -8.05
CA GLY A 296 -0.37 -5.86 -8.46
C GLY A 296 -0.37 -6.44 -9.89
N HIS A 297 0.34 -5.81 -10.83
CA HIS A 297 0.50 -6.33 -12.18
C HIS A 297 1.22 -7.69 -12.20
N GLN A 298 2.30 -7.85 -11.43
CA GLN A 298 2.99 -9.14 -11.28
C GLN A 298 2.08 -10.22 -10.67
N MET A 299 1.19 -9.84 -9.75
CA MET A 299 0.17 -10.71 -9.17
C MET A 299 -0.93 -11.12 -10.17
N GLY A 300 -0.99 -10.50 -11.34
CA GLY A 300 -1.93 -10.79 -12.42
C GLY A 300 -2.98 -9.73 -12.69
N LEU A 301 -2.91 -8.55 -12.01
CA LEU A 301 -3.84 -7.45 -12.25
C LEU A 301 -3.81 -7.05 -13.75
N PRO A 302 -4.95 -7.02 -14.47
CA PRO A 302 -5.00 -6.83 -15.91
C PRO A 302 -4.81 -5.36 -16.32
N VAL A 303 -3.64 -4.81 -16.07
CA VAL A 303 -3.22 -3.46 -16.48
C VAL A 303 -2.23 -3.60 -17.63
N SER A 304 -2.54 -2.96 -18.76
CA SER A 304 -1.73 -3.04 -19.98
C SER A 304 -0.55 -2.07 -20.00
N ARG A 305 -0.69 -0.93 -19.33
CA ARG A 305 0.33 0.12 -19.31
C ARG A 305 0.22 0.97 -18.05
N PHE A 306 1.38 1.45 -17.59
CA PHE A 306 1.49 2.49 -16.56
C PHE A 306 2.09 3.77 -17.14
N ILE A 307 1.57 4.90 -16.69
CA ILE A 307 2.10 6.24 -16.97
C ILE A 307 2.54 6.83 -15.63
N ALA A 308 3.84 6.98 -15.42
CA ALA A 308 4.39 7.70 -14.28
C ALA A 308 4.34 9.20 -14.57
N ALA A 309 3.37 9.89 -13.96
CA ALA A 309 3.21 11.32 -14.16
C ALA A 309 4.13 12.08 -13.19
N ASN A 310 5.03 12.89 -13.72
CA ASN A 310 5.98 13.71 -12.97
C ASN A 310 5.62 15.18 -13.10
N ASN A 311 5.96 15.96 -12.07
CA ASN A 311 5.96 17.42 -12.15
C ASN A 311 7.29 17.93 -12.75
N ALA A 312 7.71 19.16 -12.43
CA ALA A 312 8.99 19.73 -12.87
C ALA A 312 10.22 18.91 -12.43
N ASN A 313 10.09 18.03 -11.42
CA ASN A 313 11.13 17.07 -11.07
C ASN A 313 11.04 15.85 -12.00
N ASP A 314 11.84 15.88 -13.05
CA ASP A 314 11.86 14.89 -14.14
C ASP A 314 13.00 13.88 -14.06
N VAL A 315 13.62 13.73 -12.88
CA VAL A 315 14.77 12.81 -12.66
C VAL A 315 14.46 11.40 -13.12
N PHE A 316 13.25 10.89 -12.78
CA PHE A 316 12.85 9.55 -13.19
C PHE A 316 12.68 9.42 -14.72
N TYR A 317 12.15 10.45 -15.37
CA TYR A 317 12.06 10.47 -16.84
C TYR A 317 13.45 10.40 -17.47
N LYS A 318 14.41 11.19 -16.97
CA LYS A 318 15.81 11.16 -17.43
C LYS A 318 16.46 9.81 -17.18
N TYR A 319 16.21 9.20 -16.02
CA TYR A 319 16.67 7.83 -15.74
C TYR A 319 16.15 6.82 -16.77
N LEU A 320 14.86 6.86 -17.13
CA LEU A 320 14.28 5.98 -18.15
C LEU A 320 14.91 6.17 -19.54
N GLN A 321 15.40 7.38 -19.85
CA GLN A 321 16.06 7.66 -21.12
C GLN A 321 17.53 7.22 -21.14
N THR A 322 18.23 7.36 -20.02
CA THR A 322 19.69 7.21 -19.96
C THR A 322 20.15 5.93 -19.24
N GLY A 323 19.30 5.35 -18.39
CA GLY A 323 19.68 4.29 -17.47
C GLY A 323 20.63 4.76 -16.35
N GLN A 324 20.84 6.07 -16.21
CA GLN A 324 21.71 6.67 -15.19
C GLN A 324 20.86 7.44 -14.18
N TYR A 325 21.12 7.17 -12.90
CA TYR A 325 20.46 7.83 -11.77
C TYR A 325 21.39 8.83 -11.10
#